data_305d95de95b937112019e54f8bc6141b
#
_entry.id   305d95de95b937112019e54f8bc6141b
#
_cell.length_a   1.000
_cell.length_b   1.000
_cell.length_c   1.000
_cell.angle_alpha   90.00
_cell.angle_beta   90.00
_cell.angle_gamma   90.00
#
_symmetry.space_group_name_H-M   'P 1'
#
loop_
_entity.id
_entity.type
_entity.pdbx_description
1 polymer ?
#
loop_
_entity_poly.entity_id
_entity_poly.type
_entity_poly.pdbx_seq_one_letter_code
_entity_poly.pdbx_strand_id
1 'polypeptide(L)'
;MNIQMKHFASAALVLFAALTAHSSDAIKVACIGDSITYGLGLANRATESYPAQLQKMLEEFDPGKYEVRNFGNSGRGIYLDSMRGNEKRGFRYMPEHKAALEWKPDIVICNLGINDNGEYIKEYTGGRKRGQFEGDYLALLDDYRKANPNVKFAIWTKLSPLAEGQKFYRSPEPFLMQADLEAVAKKMDAVCIDMQEPLREKMDEIFARDKIHPNAEGAHIIAELTFAKLFIKQFPCALIPDIDSLVSLPRQVEDVPHEVWLCVGQSNMQKGWNEFNATPQEKERVNGEMARLAKCEIYFWDFNDGKWRQLTPENALRKSAFGVSFAIRRAEATGKVIGMLYVAAGGAPTESFLSEQTMCAMGKDGKPLYPHLAAIATNRHRLDQNKDFPCAWVAREYPRRRTNREEACWWPVSLMYDYGIKRIKGGEVQVDGILWYQGESNATTCVAPDKPTDRDYQLETLRALVSELRGDKKIPFIMMGLPKMNRPWEQYRAVQREVCDETGAIFVDTFAAGLGEMNDVHPRDKTVFADLAAKAVPK
;
A
#
# COMPACT_ATOMS: atom_id res chain seq x y z
N MET A 1 42.18 27.58 -57.61
CA MET A 1 40.90 27.22 -56.97
C MET A 1 40.95 25.77 -56.56
N ASN A 2 41.76 25.44 -55.54
CA ASN A 2 41.95 24.05 -55.07
C ASN A 2 42.83 23.99 -53.79
N ILE A 3 42.42 24.68 -52.72
CA ILE A 3 43.08 24.58 -51.39
C ILE A 3 42.09 24.58 -50.20
N GLN A 4 40.76 24.59 -50.42
CA GLN A 4 39.80 24.68 -49.31
C GLN A 4 38.99 23.39 -48.99
N MET A 5 39.31 22.26 -49.62
CA MET A 5 38.52 21.02 -49.36
C MET A 5 39.28 19.94 -48.56
N LYS A 6 40.47 20.22 -48.00
CA LYS A 6 41.21 19.21 -47.21
C LYS A 6 41.13 19.37 -45.70
N HIS A 7 40.50 20.44 -45.18
CA HIS A 7 40.41 20.63 -43.72
C HIS A 7 39.03 20.26 -43.10
N PHE A 8 38.02 19.98 -43.92
CA PHE A 8 36.71 19.52 -43.38
C PHE A 8 36.60 18.01 -43.15
N ALA A 9 37.48 17.20 -43.73
CA ALA A 9 37.48 15.75 -43.57
C ALA A 9 38.16 15.26 -42.27
N SER A 10 39.04 16.08 -41.68
CA SER A 10 39.75 15.70 -40.44
C SER A 10 38.99 16.04 -39.18
N ALA A 11 38.11 17.04 -39.20
CA ALA A 11 37.29 17.42 -38.03
C ALA A 11 36.09 16.48 -37.80
N ALA A 12 35.54 15.89 -38.87
CA ALA A 12 34.43 14.94 -38.76
C ALA A 12 34.86 13.54 -38.27
N LEU A 13 36.13 13.15 -38.49
CA LEU A 13 36.61 11.84 -38.03
C LEU A 13 37.06 11.84 -36.56
N VAL A 14 37.39 13.01 -36.00
CA VAL A 14 37.72 13.15 -34.56
C VAL A 14 36.45 13.24 -33.71
N LEU A 15 35.32 13.72 -34.23
CA LEU A 15 34.06 13.79 -33.52
C LEU A 15 33.34 12.43 -33.44
N PHE A 16 33.61 11.49 -34.35
CA PHE A 16 33.02 10.14 -34.33
C PHE A 16 33.82 9.11 -33.48
N ALA A 17 35.10 9.40 -33.16
CA ALA A 17 35.90 8.57 -32.29
C ALA A 17 35.77 8.90 -30.80
N ALA A 18 35.13 10.04 -30.44
CA ALA A 18 34.88 10.43 -29.05
C ALA A 18 33.62 9.79 -28.45
N LEU A 19 32.84 9.05 -29.23
CA LEU A 19 31.56 8.49 -28.83
C LEU A 19 31.61 7.01 -28.33
N THR A 20 32.80 6.42 -28.18
CA THR A 20 32.92 5.01 -27.74
C THR A 20 34.00 4.72 -26.71
N ALA A 21 34.66 5.72 -26.15
CA ALA A 21 35.55 5.49 -25.01
C ALA A 21 34.74 5.65 -23.70
N HIS A 22 34.00 4.63 -23.32
CA HIS A 22 33.57 4.49 -21.91
C HIS A 22 34.87 4.35 -21.10
N SER A 23 35.06 5.25 -20.15
CA SER A 23 36.20 5.21 -19.24
C SER A 23 36.16 3.87 -18.49
N SER A 24 37.31 3.25 -18.29
CA SER A 24 37.43 2.02 -17.49
C SER A 24 36.93 2.19 -16.04
N ASP A 25 36.60 3.38 -15.64
CA ASP A 25 36.22 3.81 -14.30
C ASP A 25 34.76 4.23 -14.16
N ALA A 26 33.91 4.00 -15.18
CA ALA A 26 32.48 4.34 -15.10
C ALA A 26 31.76 3.51 -14.02
N ILE A 27 30.93 4.17 -13.21
CA ILE A 27 30.07 3.53 -12.21
C ILE A 27 28.99 2.71 -12.93
N LYS A 28 28.97 1.42 -12.67
CA LYS A 28 28.10 0.44 -13.34
C LYS A 28 26.75 0.34 -12.62
N VAL A 29 25.67 0.66 -13.32
CA VAL A 29 24.30 0.63 -12.81
C VAL A 29 23.51 -0.47 -13.50
N ALA A 30 23.23 -1.58 -12.80
CA ALA A 30 22.42 -2.67 -13.30
C ALA A 30 20.95 -2.46 -12.95
N CYS A 31 20.09 -2.33 -13.94
CA CYS A 31 18.63 -2.36 -13.77
C CYS A 31 18.14 -3.80 -13.97
N ILE A 32 17.89 -4.51 -12.86
CA ILE A 32 17.33 -5.87 -12.87
C ILE A 32 15.85 -5.82 -12.63
N GLY A 33 15.07 -6.71 -13.25
CA GLY A 33 13.62 -6.69 -13.08
C GLY A 33 12.88 -7.54 -14.09
N ASP A 34 11.59 -7.27 -14.17
CA ASP A 34 10.63 -7.97 -15.01
C ASP A 34 10.35 -7.26 -16.35
N SER A 35 9.09 -7.36 -16.83
CA SER A 35 8.65 -6.77 -18.10
C SER A 35 8.71 -5.24 -18.11
N ILE A 36 8.58 -4.58 -16.97
CA ILE A 36 8.68 -3.12 -16.89
C ILE A 36 10.11 -2.68 -17.10
N THR A 37 11.06 -3.33 -16.43
CA THR A 37 12.50 -3.08 -16.66
C THR A 37 12.92 -3.46 -18.08
N TYR A 38 12.42 -4.59 -18.58
CA TYR A 38 12.65 -5.01 -19.97
C TYR A 38 12.21 -3.94 -20.97
N GLY A 39 11.11 -3.23 -20.71
CA GLY A 39 10.47 -2.28 -21.63
C GLY A 39 9.46 -2.96 -22.56
N LEU A 40 8.64 -3.88 -22.00
CA LEU A 40 7.62 -4.58 -22.78
C LEU A 40 6.55 -3.61 -23.27
N GLY A 41 6.25 -3.66 -24.56
CA GLY A 41 5.23 -2.83 -25.21
C GLY A 41 5.76 -1.48 -25.75
N LEU A 42 7.00 -1.12 -25.48
CA LEU A 42 7.64 0.06 -26.05
C LEU A 42 8.02 -0.17 -27.52
N ALA A 43 7.89 0.86 -28.34
CA ALA A 43 8.23 0.80 -29.76
C ALA A 43 9.75 0.60 -29.97
N ASN A 44 10.55 1.29 -29.17
CA ASN A 44 12.01 1.16 -29.18
C ASN A 44 12.57 1.07 -27.75
N ARG A 45 12.63 -0.15 -27.19
CA ARG A 45 13.13 -0.35 -25.83
C ARG A 45 14.57 0.12 -25.61
N ALA A 46 15.38 0.18 -26.66
CA ALA A 46 16.77 0.61 -26.53
C ALA A 46 16.91 2.11 -26.20
N THR A 47 15.88 2.89 -26.47
CA THR A 47 15.83 4.35 -26.20
C THR A 47 14.70 4.75 -25.26
N GLU A 48 13.63 3.95 -25.19
CA GLU A 48 12.40 4.33 -24.47
C GLU A 48 12.24 3.61 -23.15
N SER A 49 12.95 2.50 -22.89
CA SER A 49 12.88 1.84 -21.58
C SER A 49 13.44 2.75 -20.48
N TYR A 50 12.94 2.63 -19.24
CA TYR A 50 13.42 3.49 -18.16
C TYR A 50 14.93 3.37 -17.92
N PRO A 51 15.59 2.20 -18.07
CA PRO A 51 17.07 2.14 -17.96
C PRO A 51 17.78 2.94 -19.05
N ALA A 52 17.25 2.93 -20.29
CA ALA A 52 17.84 3.69 -21.38
C ALA A 52 17.65 5.21 -21.18
N GLN A 53 16.50 5.61 -20.69
CA GLN A 53 16.23 7.02 -20.37
C GLN A 53 17.03 7.48 -19.15
N LEU A 54 17.21 6.62 -18.14
CA LEU A 54 18.10 6.89 -17.00
C LEU A 54 19.55 7.07 -17.45
N GLN A 55 20.06 6.25 -18.40
CA GLN A 55 21.39 6.44 -18.98
C GLN A 55 21.52 7.83 -19.61
N LYS A 56 20.50 8.23 -20.40
CA LYS A 56 20.51 9.55 -21.04
C LYS A 56 20.55 10.68 -19.99
N MET A 57 19.76 10.62 -18.95
CA MET A 57 19.75 11.61 -17.87
C MET A 57 21.10 11.68 -17.15
N LEU A 58 21.70 10.53 -16.87
CA LEU A 58 23.01 10.45 -16.22
C LEU A 58 24.12 10.97 -17.11
N GLU A 59 24.05 10.74 -18.42
CA GLU A 59 25.01 11.28 -19.38
C GLU A 59 24.91 12.80 -19.51
N GLU A 60 23.70 13.35 -19.45
CA GLU A 60 23.47 14.80 -19.42
C GLU A 60 23.93 15.43 -18.08
N PHE A 61 23.83 14.69 -16.98
CA PHE A 61 24.16 15.17 -15.63
C PHE A 61 25.67 15.14 -15.34
N ASP A 62 26.33 14.03 -15.65
CA ASP A 62 27.78 13.81 -15.40
C ASP A 62 28.34 12.90 -16.49
N PRO A 63 28.74 13.48 -17.65
CA PRO A 63 29.10 12.76 -18.87
C PRO A 63 30.21 11.72 -18.65
N GLY A 64 29.97 10.50 -19.10
CA GLY A 64 30.94 9.39 -19.05
C GLY A 64 31.14 8.75 -17.68
N LYS A 65 30.46 9.25 -16.61
CA LYS A 65 30.64 8.74 -15.25
C LYS A 65 29.82 7.49 -14.94
N TYR A 66 28.71 7.27 -15.63
CA TYR A 66 27.79 6.17 -15.35
C TYR A 66 27.56 5.32 -16.61
N GLU A 67 27.51 4.00 -16.42
CA GLU A 67 27.09 3.04 -17.45
C GLU A 67 25.87 2.29 -16.93
N VAL A 68 24.68 2.51 -17.53
CA VAL A 68 23.43 1.83 -17.17
C VAL A 68 23.16 0.67 -18.11
N ARG A 69 22.92 -0.52 -17.58
CA ARG A 69 22.51 -1.67 -18.38
C ARG A 69 21.18 -2.24 -17.94
N ASN A 70 20.37 -2.60 -18.94
CA ASN A 70 19.06 -3.21 -18.76
C ASN A 70 19.17 -4.74 -18.73
N PHE A 71 18.96 -5.33 -17.56
CA PHE A 71 18.89 -6.76 -17.33
C PHE A 71 17.46 -7.22 -16.99
N GLY A 72 16.44 -6.53 -17.50
CA GLY A 72 15.04 -6.93 -17.35
C GLY A 72 14.68 -8.18 -18.16
N ASN A 73 13.86 -9.07 -17.57
CA ASN A 73 13.32 -10.25 -18.26
C ASN A 73 11.82 -10.39 -17.96
N SER A 74 10.99 -10.34 -19.01
CA SER A 74 9.53 -10.31 -18.90
C SER A 74 8.94 -11.52 -18.16
N GLY A 75 7.98 -11.27 -17.24
CA GLY A 75 7.24 -12.30 -16.53
C GLY A 75 8.03 -12.99 -15.42
N ARG A 76 9.17 -12.44 -15.02
CA ARG A 76 10.02 -13.02 -13.97
C ARG A 76 9.63 -12.48 -12.59
N GLY A 77 9.86 -13.28 -11.58
CA GLY A 77 9.56 -13.00 -10.19
C GLY A 77 10.70 -13.41 -9.26
N ILE A 78 10.41 -13.39 -7.98
CA ILE A 78 11.34 -13.68 -6.90
C ILE A 78 11.36 -15.16 -6.54
N TYR A 79 10.18 -15.79 -6.39
CA TYR A 79 10.11 -17.18 -5.94
C TYR A 79 10.85 -18.15 -6.85
N LEU A 80 11.83 -18.86 -6.27
CA LEU A 80 12.67 -19.80 -7.00
C LEU A 80 11.92 -21.05 -7.48
N ASP A 81 10.89 -21.46 -6.75
CA ASP A 81 10.07 -22.64 -7.05
C ASP A 81 8.79 -22.30 -7.83
N SER A 82 8.57 -21.03 -8.18
CA SER A 82 7.45 -20.63 -9.03
C SER A 82 7.65 -21.11 -10.47
N MET A 83 6.57 -21.66 -11.04
CA MET A 83 6.58 -22.25 -12.38
C MET A 83 5.51 -21.61 -13.27
N ARG A 84 5.79 -21.54 -14.57
CA ARG A 84 4.81 -21.23 -15.62
C ARG A 84 4.87 -22.35 -16.67
N GLY A 85 3.91 -23.27 -16.58
CA GLY A 85 4.07 -24.55 -17.30
C GLY A 85 5.31 -25.28 -16.77
N ASN A 86 6.24 -25.63 -17.65
CA ASN A 86 7.48 -26.32 -17.31
C ASN A 86 8.67 -25.38 -17.07
N GLU A 87 8.49 -24.06 -17.14
CA GLU A 87 9.57 -23.09 -17.00
C GLU A 87 9.60 -22.50 -15.59
N LYS A 88 10.81 -22.43 -15.01
CA LYS A 88 11.08 -21.68 -13.77
C LYS A 88 10.90 -20.19 -14.00
N ARG A 89 10.20 -19.51 -13.08
CA ARG A 89 9.93 -18.07 -13.16
C ARG A 89 10.91 -17.20 -12.37
N GLY A 90 11.62 -17.78 -11.42
CA GLY A 90 12.55 -17.02 -10.58
C GLY A 90 13.63 -16.34 -11.41
N PHE A 91 13.81 -15.02 -11.22
CA PHE A 91 14.80 -14.23 -11.95
C PHE A 91 16.23 -14.77 -11.77
N ARG A 92 16.53 -15.35 -10.61
CA ARG A 92 17.83 -15.97 -10.30
C ARG A 92 18.26 -17.09 -11.26
N TYR A 93 17.32 -17.68 -12.01
CA TYR A 93 17.62 -18.70 -13.03
C TYR A 93 17.86 -18.13 -14.42
N MET A 94 17.70 -16.81 -14.61
CA MET A 94 17.72 -16.21 -15.93
C MET A 94 19.14 -15.87 -16.39
N PRO A 95 19.39 -15.93 -17.71
CA PRO A 95 20.67 -15.48 -18.29
C PRO A 95 21.03 -14.04 -17.93
N GLU A 96 20.02 -13.16 -17.81
CA GLU A 96 20.19 -11.77 -17.45
C GLU A 96 20.74 -11.60 -16.03
N HIS A 97 20.33 -12.45 -15.08
CA HIS A 97 20.92 -12.46 -13.73
C HIS A 97 22.39 -12.83 -13.79
N LYS A 98 22.73 -13.90 -14.52
CA LYS A 98 24.11 -14.33 -14.69
C LYS A 98 24.98 -13.24 -15.34
N ALA A 99 24.49 -12.64 -16.42
CA ALA A 99 25.17 -11.57 -17.13
C ALA A 99 25.38 -10.32 -16.24
N ALA A 100 24.38 -9.97 -15.42
CA ALA A 100 24.51 -8.87 -14.48
C ALA A 100 25.55 -9.15 -13.38
N LEU A 101 25.63 -10.39 -12.86
CA LEU A 101 26.66 -10.79 -11.90
C LEU A 101 28.07 -10.75 -12.49
N GLU A 102 28.24 -11.26 -13.72
CA GLU A 102 29.53 -11.25 -14.44
C GLU A 102 30.02 -9.82 -14.72
N TRP A 103 29.05 -8.88 -14.92
CA TRP A 103 29.37 -7.48 -15.14
C TRP A 103 29.80 -6.74 -13.87
N LYS A 104 29.51 -7.28 -12.66
CA LYS A 104 29.87 -6.74 -11.34
C LYS A 104 29.45 -5.28 -11.18
N PRO A 105 28.14 -4.99 -11.09
CA PRO A 105 27.65 -3.63 -10.95
C PRO A 105 28.04 -3.00 -9.61
N ASP A 106 28.16 -1.67 -9.61
CA ASP A 106 28.35 -0.85 -8.41
C ASP A 106 27.03 -0.46 -7.77
N ILE A 107 25.97 -0.36 -8.60
CA ILE A 107 24.60 -0.08 -8.17
C ILE A 107 23.67 -1.09 -8.83
N VAL A 108 22.78 -1.70 -8.04
CA VAL A 108 21.71 -2.58 -8.53
C VAL A 108 20.37 -1.93 -8.21
N ILE A 109 19.59 -1.64 -9.24
CA ILE A 109 18.20 -1.17 -9.14
C ILE A 109 17.32 -2.38 -9.43
N CYS A 110 16.54 -2.82 -8.43
CA CYS A 110 15.71 -4.02 -8.51
C CYS A 110 14.21 -3.68 -8.56
N ASN A 111 13.56 -4.10 -9.65
CA ASN A 111 12.12 -4.05 -9.83
C ASN A 111 11.59 -5.48 -10.06
N LEU A 112 11.34 -6.21 -8.98
CA LEU A 112 10.76 -7.55 -9.00
C LEU A 112 9.69 -7.68 -7.91
N GLY A 113 8.69 -8.53 -8.15
CA GLY A 113 7.62 -8.83 -7.20
C GLY A 113 6.23 -8.78 -7.82
N ILE A 114 5.97 -7.90 -8.81
CA ILE A 114 4.64 -7.77 -9.41
C ILE A 114 4.12 -9.10 -10.01
N ASN A 115 5.00 -9.92 -10.52
CA ASN A 115 4.65 -11.24 -11.06
C ASN A 115 4.48 -12.32 -9.99
N ASP A 116 4.80 -12.01 -8.75
CA ASP A 116 4.76 -12.96 -7.65
C ASP A 116 3.42 -12.95 -6.89
N ASN A 117 2.51 -12.03 -7.18
CA ASN A 117 1.27 -11.82 -6.44
C ASN A 117 0.51 -13.11 -6.10
N GLY A 118 0.31 -14.01 -7.07
CA GLY A 118 -0.41 -15.26 -6.84
C GLY A 118 0.32 -16.22 -5.88
N GLU A 119 1.63 -16.28 -5.95
CA GLU A 119 2.48 -17.11 -5.08
C GLU A 119 2.66 -16.46 -3.70
N TYR A 120 2.70 -15.15 -3.67
CA TYR A 120 2.77 -14.35 -2.45
C TYR A 120 1.47 -14.52 -1.62
N ILE A 121 0.31 -14.53 -2.27
CA ILE A 121 -0.96 -14.88 -1.62
C ILE A 121 -0.86 -16.26 -0.97
N LYS A 122 -0.35 -17.26 -1.68
CA LYS A 122 -0.19 -18.61 -1.14
C LYS A 122 0.72 -18.64 0.08
N GLU A 123 1.76 -17.81 0.12
CA GLU A 123 2.63 -17.69 1.30
C GLU A 123 1.85 -17.17 2.51
N TYR A 124 0.98 -16.19 2.30
CA TYR A 124 0.16 -15.62 3.36
C TYR A 124 -1.02 -16.50 3.77
N THR A 125 -1.52 -17.34 2.88
CA THR A 125 -2.65 -18.24 3.12
C THR A 125 -2.23 -19.66 3.50
N GLY A 126 -0.97 -19.91 3.77
CA GLY A 126 -0.46 -21.21 4.21
C GLY A 126 -0.13 -22.22 3.10
N GLY A 127 -0.36 -21.84 1.83
CA GLY A 127 0.01 -22.68 0.68
C GLY A 127 1.51 -22.67 0.35
N ARG A 128 2.28 -21.81 1.04
CA ARG A 128 3.75 -21.73 0.97
C ARG A 128 4.36 -21.47 2.35
N LYS A 129 5.67 -21.71 2.46
CA LYS A 129 6.43 -21.40 3.68
C LYS A 129 6.48 -19.90 3.90
N ARG A 130 6.06 -19.44 5.08
CA ARG A 130 6.12 -18.03 5.47
C ARG A 130 7.57 -17.51 5.47
N GLY A 131 7.78 -16.30 4.95
CA GLY A 131 9.09 -15.67 4.80
C GLY A 131 9.91 -16.20 3.61
N GLN A 132 9.29 -16.99 2.71
CA GLN A 132 9.98 -17.48 1.52
C GLN A 132 10.26 -16.34 0.53
N PHE A 133 9.30 -15.43 0.32
CA PHE A 133 9.47 -14.27 -0.54
C PHE A 133 10.68 -13.42 -0.11
N GLU A 134 10.70 -13.07 1.17
CA GLU A 134 11.81 -12.31 1.76
C GLU A 134 13.14 -13.06 1.64
N GLY A 135 13.14 -14.34 1.96
CA GLY A 135 14.34 -15.19 1.89
C GLY A 135 14.90 -15.31 0.47
N ASP A 136 14.04 -15.54 -0.52
CA ASP A 136 14.43 -15.64 -1.94
C ASP A 136 14.90 -14.28 -2.48
N TYR A 137 14.30 -13.17 -2.03
CA TYR A 137 14.72 -11.81 -2.40
C TYR A 137 16.10 -11.48 -1.82
N LEU A 138 16.32 -11.72 -0.54
CA LEU A 138 17.62 -11.53 0.11
C LEU A 138 18.70 -12.37 -0.57
N ALA A 139 18.41 -13.62 -0.91
CA ALA A 139 19.35 -14.49 -1.60
C ALA A 139 19.71 -13.99 -3.02
N LEU A 140 18.74 -13.35 -3.73
CA LEU A 140 19.01 -12.70 -5.01
C LEU A 140 20.01 -11.54 -4.85
N LEU A 141 19.77 -10.65 -3.88
CA LEU A 141 20.64 -9.48 -3.67
C LEU A 141 22.02 -9.87 -3.11
N ASP A 142 22.08 -10.90 -2.27
CA ASP A 142 23.34 -11.44 -1.76
C ASP A 142 24.26 -11.99 -2.86
N ASP A 143 23.71 -12.49 -3.96
CA ASP A 143 24.53 -12.90 -5.10
C ASP A 143 25.32 -11.71 -5.68
N TYR A 144 24.69 -10.52 -5.77
CA TYR A 144 25.37 -9.30 -6.21
C TYR A 144 26.39 -8.81 -5.19
N ARG A 145 26.09 -8.90 -3.89
CA ARG A 145 27.03 -8.53 -2.83
C ARG A 145 28.26 -9.45 -2.80
N LYS A 146 28.10 -10.73 -3.11
CA LYS A 146 29.22 -11.66 -3.29
C LYS A 146 30.06 -11.33 -4.52
N ALA A 147 29.42 -10.88 -5.62
CA ALA A 147 30.13 -10.49 -6.84
C ALA A 147 30.87 -9.15 -6.70
N ASN A 148 30.29 -8.18 -5.97
CA ASN A 148 30.88 -6.88 -5.62
C ASN A 148 30.50 -6.54 -4.17
N PRO A 149 31.39 -6.67 -3.17
CA PRO A 149 31.10 -6.37 -1.78
C PRO A 149 30.67 -4.92 -1.50
N ASN A 150 31.03 -3.99 -2.39
CA ASN A 150 30.70 -2.56 -2.26
C ASN A 150 29.41 -2.16 -3.01
N VAL A 151 28.70 -3.12 -3.60
CA VAL A 151 27.48 -2.87 -4.36
C VAL A 151 26.43 -2.17 -3.49
N LYS A 152 25.81 -1.12 -4.03
CA LYS A 152 24.69 -0.42 -3.45
C LYS A 152 23.39 -0.90 -4.09
N PHE A 153 22.32 -0.94 -3.30
CA PHE A 153 21.01 -1.41 -3.76
C PHE A 153 19.98 -0.31 -3.74
N ALA A 154 19.10 -0.35 -4.73
CA ALA A 154 17.83 0.34 -4.73
C ALA A 154 16.71 -0.63 -5.07
N ILE A 155 15.61 -0.59 -4.34
CA ILE A 155 14.48 -1.51 -4.50
C ILE A 155 13.22 -0.69 -4.72
N TRP A 156 12.43 -1.07 -5.73
CA TRP A 156 11.09 -0.55 -5.88
C TRP A 156 10.19 -1.20 -4.82
N THR A 157 9.90 -0.45 -3.78
CA THR A 157 9.09 -0.94 -2.65
C THR A 157 7.60 -0.87 -2.92
N LYS A 158 7.19 0.01 -3.84
CA LYS A 158 5.86 0.04 -4.40
C LYS A 158 5.96 -0.21 -5.89
N LEU A 159 5.47 -1.34 -6.27
CA LEU A 159 5.39 -1.75 -7.65
C LEU A 159 4.29 -0.94 -8.33
N SER A 160 4.36 -0.82 -9.63
CA SER A 160 3.50 -0.02 -10.51
C SER A 160 2.08 0.24 -10.00
N PRO A 161 1.51 1.43 -10.17
CA PRO A 161 0.14 1.70 -9.77
C PRO A 161 -0.78 0.76 -10.54
N LEU A 162 -1.46 -0.11 -9.80
CA LEU A 162 -2.46 -0.99 -10.37
C LEU A 162 -3.78 -0.26 -10.40
N ALA A 163 -4.46 -0.19 -11.53
CA ALA A 163 -5.77 0.44 -11.67
C ALA A 163 -6.80 -0.29 -10.80
N GLU A 164 -7.63 0.50 -10.13
CA GLU A 164 -8.77 -0.02 -9.40
C GLU A 164 -9.65 -0.86 -10.35
N GLY A 165 -9.89 -2.12 -9.99
CA GLY A 165 -10.68 -3.03 -10.83
C GLY A 165 -9.90 -4.01 -11.70
N GLN A 166 -8.58 -3.92 -11.78
CA GLN A 166 -7.77 -4.93 -12.45
C GLN A 166 -7.69 -6.25 -11.67
N LYS A 167 -7.40 -7.34 -12.39
CA LYS A 167 -7.34 -8.71 -11.85
C LYS A 167 -6.41 -8.86 -10.65
N PHE A 168 -5.38 -8.00 -10.56
CA PHE A 168 -4.38 -7.95 -9.51
C PHE A 168 -4.76 -7.08 -8.31
N TYR A 169 -5.78 -6.22 -8.42
CA TYR A 169 -6.17 -5.24 -7.39
C TYR A 169 -7.27 -5.72 -6.42
N ARG A 170 -7.70 -6.94 -6.55
CA ARG A 170 -8.81 -7.46 -5.71
C ARG A 170 -8.37 -7.95 -4.34
N SER A 171 -7.13 -7.68 -3.98
CA SER A 171 -6.50 -8.30 -2.84
C SER A 171 -5.60 -7.28 -2.13
N PRO A 172 -5.42 -7.38 -0.82
CA PRO A 172 -4.52 -6.54 -0.04
C PRO A 172 -3.02 -6.82 -0.31
N GLU A 173 -2.71 -7.77 -1.18
CA GLU A 173 -1.34 -8.24 -1.42
C GLU A 173 -0.34 -7.15 -1.82
N PRO A 174 -0.70 -6.12 -2.61
CA PRO A 174 0.24 -5.04 -2.92
C PRO A 174 0.79 -4.36 -1.67
N PHE A 175 -0.04 -4.20 -0.64
CA PHE A 175 0.37 -3.58 0.62
C PHE A 175 1.24 -4.51 1.48
N LEU A 176 0.95 -5.82 1.47
CA LEU A 176 1.76 -6.82 2.17
C LEU A 176 3.13 -6.94 1.56
N MET A 177 3.19 -7.07 0.24
CA MET A 177 4.44 -7.17 -0.49
C MET A 177 5.29 -5.91 -0.29
N GLN A 178 4.68 -4.74 -0.20
CA GLN A 178 5.38 -3.51 0.13
C GLN A 178 6.11 -3.61 1.47
N ALA A 179 5.44 -4.08 2.53
CA ALA A 179 6.06 -4.22 3.84
C ALA A 179 7.26 -5.19 3.84
N ASP A 180 7.15 -6.31 3.11
CA ASP A 180 8.25 -7.25 2.95
C ASP A 180 9.39 -6.67 2.09
N LEU A 181 9.07 -5.91 1.03
CA LEU A 181 10.08 -5.21 0.22
C LEU A 181 10.82 -4.13 1.03
N GLU A 182 10.12 -3.39 1.88
CA GLU A 182 10.72 -2.43 2.80
C GLU A 182 11.60 -3.12 3.85
N ALA A 183 11.18 -4.29 4.34
CA ALA A 183 11.99 -5.09 5.26
C ALA A 183 13.27 -5.61 4.59
N VAL A 184 13.18 -6.10 3.35
CA VAL A 184 14.34 -6.47 2.53
C VAL A 184 15.26 -5.27 2.32
N ALA A 185 14.70 -4.12 1.92
CA ALA A 185 15.47 -2.91 1.69
C ALA A 185 16.25 -2.51 2.95
N LYS A 186 15.60 -2.53 4.12
CA LYS A 186 16.24 -2.25 5.40
C LYS A 186 17.38 -3.22 5.73
N LYS A 187 17.20 -4.53 5.50
CA LYS A 187 18.23 -5.56 5.76
C LYS A 187 19.43 -5.44 4.81
N MET A 188 19.20 -4.95 3.59
CA MET A 188 20.21 -4.79 2.56
C MET A 188 20.83 -3.39 2.53
N ASP A 189 20.42 -2.47 3.40
CA ASP A 189 20.81 -1.05 3.37
C ASP A 189 20.52 -0.43 1.99
N ALA A 190 19.34 -0.76 1.45
CA ALA A 190 18.93 -0.35 0.12
C ALA A 190 18.07 0.91 0.15
N VAL A 191 18.18 1.72 -0.89
CA VAL A 191 17.28 2.88 -1.11
C VAL A 191 15.92 2.37 -1.56
N CYS A 192 14.86 2.77 -0.86
CA CYS A 192 13.48 2.51 -1.28
C CYS A 192 13.04 3.52 -2.33
N ILE A 193 12.49 3.05 -3.46
CA ILE A 193 11.94 3.90 -4.51
C ILE A 193 10.43 3.63 -4.61
N ASP A 194 9.63 4.67 -4.32
CA ASP A 194 8.18 4.63 -4.51
C ASP A 194 7.84 4.94 -5.96
N MET A 195 7.25 3.96 -6.64
CA MET A 195 6.80 4.10 -8.02
C MET A 195 5.27 4.25 -8.14
N GLN A 196 4.53 4.14 -7.04
CA GLN A 196 3.07 4.07 -7.10
C GLN A 196 2.42 5.45 -7.11
N GLU A 197 2.73 6.28 -6.12
CA GLU A 197 2.05 7.57 -5.98
C GLU A 197 2.37 8.55 -7.13
N PRO A 198 3.64 8.70 -7.56
CA PRO A 198 3.94 9.65 -8.65
C PRO A 198 3.31 9.28 -10.00
N LEU A 199 3.04 7.98 -10.23
CA LEU A 199 2.47 7.50 -11.50
C LEU A 199 0.94 7.43 -11.48
N ARG A 200 0.32 7.45 -10.29
CA ARG A 200 -1.11 7.20 -10.12
C ARG A 200 -2.00 8.24 -10.81
N GLU A 201 -1.65 9.51 -10.71
CA GLU A 201 -2.48 10.60 -11.24
C GLU A 201 -2.56 10.61 -12.78
N LYS A 202 -1.49 10.16 -13.43
CA LYS A 202 -1.39 10.12 -14.90
C LYS A 202 -1.58 8.72 -15.49
N MET A 203 -2.06 7.77 -14.71
CA MET A 203 -2.05 6.35 -15.10
C MET A 203 -2.75 6.06 -16.43
N ASP A 204 -3.82 6.76 -16.75
CA ASP A 204 -4.55 6.57 -18.01
C ASP A 204 -3.79 7.06 -19.24
N GLU A 205 -2.85 7.98 -19.06
CA GLU A 205 -2.05 8.60 -20.10
C GLU A 205 -0.72 7.89 -20.33
N ILE A 206 -0.08 7.44 -19.23
CA ILE A 206 1.29 6.95 -19.23
C ILE A 206 1.44 5.43 -19.18
N PHE A 207 0.34 4.68 -19.06
CA PHE A 207 0.33 3.22 -19.12
C PHE A 207 -0.39 2.71 -20.37
N ALA A 208 0.03 1.55 -20.87
CA ALA A 208 -0.66 0.81 -21.92
C ALA A 208 -2.08 0.40 -21.47
N ARG A 209 -2.86 -0.14 -22.40
CA ARG A 209 -4.26 -0.58 -22.12
C ARG A 209 -4.38 -1.59 -20.98
N ASP A 210 -3.33 -2.34 -20.71
CA ASP A 210 -3.28 -3.31 -19.61
C ASP A 210 -3.07 -2.66 -18.23
N LYS A 211 -2.77 -1.35 -18.18
CA LYS A 211 -2.53 -0.57 -16.96
C LYS A 211 -1.40 -1.14 -16.07
N ILE A 212 -0.50 -1.90 -16.66
CA ILE A 212 0.65 -2.51 -16.01
C ILE A 212 1.95 -2.01 -16.63
N HIS A 213 2.01 -2.00 -17.97
CA HIS A 213 3.21 -1.63 -18.69
C HIS A 213 3.19 -0.16 -19.04
N PRO A 214 4.21 0.61 -18.64
CA PRO A 214 4.32 2.02 -18.99
C PRO A 214 4.56 2.18 -20.49
N ASN A 215 4.01 3.24 -21.08
CA ASN A 215 4.42 3.73 -22.39
C ASN A 215 5.76 4.50 -22.27
N ALA A 216 6.25 5.10 -23.36
CA ALA A 216 7.53 5.84 -23.37
C ALA A 216 7.55 6.98 -22.35
N GLU A 217 6.45 7.70 -22.20
CA GLU A 217 6.30 8.79 -21.21
C GLU A 217 6.31 8.24 -19.78
N GLY A 218 5.57 7.16 -19.51
CA GLY A 218 5.59 6.50 -18.21
C GLY A 218 6.97 5.96 -17.85
N ALA A 219 7.69 5.41 -18.81
CA ALA A 219 9.07 4.97 -18.63
C ALA A 219 10.03 6.14 -18.37
N HIS A 220 9.77 7.32 -18.96
CA HIS A 220 10.51 8.54 -18.68
C HIS A 220 10.33 9.01 -17.24
N ILE A 221 9.10 9.09 -16.76
CA ILE A 221 8.79 9.48 -15.38
C ILE A 221 9.44 8.51 -14.38
N ILE A 222 9.43 7.21 -14.68
CA ILE A 222 10.13 6.19 -13.86
C ILE A 222 11.63 6.45 -13.80
N ALA A 223 12.24 6.82 -14.93
CA ALA A 223 13.66 7.17 -14.98
C ALA A 223 13.95 8.44 -14.16
N GLU A 224 13.13 9.48 -14.26
CA GLU A 224 13.24 10.71 -13.48
C GLU A 224 13.15 10.46 -11.97
N LEU A 225 12.17 9.67 -11.53
CA LEU A 225 12.02 9.31 -10.11
C LEU A 225 13.24 8.54 -9.60
N THR A 226 13.74 7.61 -10.41
CA THR A 226 14.94 6.84 -10.09
C THR A 226 16.18 7.73 -10.02
N PHE A 227 16.35 8.61 -10.98
CA PHE A 227 17.43 9.58 -11.05
C PHE A 227 17.41 10.53 -9.84
N ALA A 228 16.26 11.14 -9.57
CA ALA A 228 16.09 12.06 -8.44
C ALA A 228 16.41 11.38 -7.09
N LYS A 229 15.94 10.13 -6.92
CA LYS A 229 16.11 9.41 -5.65
C LYS A 229 17.54 8.95 -5.39
N LEU A 230 18.27 8.54 -6.43
CA LEU A 230 19.58 7.90 -6.29
C LEU A 230 20.74 8.85 -6.52
N PHE A 231 20.60 9.81 -7.42
CA PHE A 231 21.74 10.57 -7.92
C PHE A 231 21.73 12.05 -7.49
N ILE A 232 20.57 12.66 -7.26
CA ILE A 232 20.51 14.07 -6.84
C ILE A 232 20.86 14.26 -5.36
N LYS A 233 20.50 13.33 -4.47
CA LYS A 233 20.75 13.46 -3.01
C LYS A 233 22.23 13.47 -2.59
N GLN A 234 23.17 13.22 -3.50
CA GLN A 234 24.60 13.23 -3.19
C GLN A 234 25.26 14.62 -3.30
N PHE A 235 24.51 15.65 -3.72
CA PHE A 235 25.03 17.00 -3.85
C PHE A 235 24.33 17.95 -2.89
N PRO A 236 25.08 18.87 -2.22
CA PRO A 236 24.45 19.92 -1.42
C PRO A 236 23.62 20.82 -2.34
N CYS A 237 22.43 21.14 -1.90
CA CYS A 237 21.33 21.81 -2.60
C CYS A 237 21.63 23.27 -3.02
N ALA A 238 22.69 23.55 -3.76
CA ALA A 238 23.10 24.92 -4.14
C ALA A 238 22.99 25.24 -5.65
N LEU A 239 22.61 24.29 -6.52
CA LEU A 239 22.73 24.51 -7.97
C LEU A 239 21.49 24.16 -8.82
N ILE A 240 20.32 23.95 -8.23
CA ILE A 240 19.10 23.76 -9.01
C ILE A 240 18.11 24.87 -8.65
N PRO A 241 17.99 25.90 -9.50
CA PRO A 241 16.87 26.82 -9.39
C PRO A 241 15.62 26.03 -9.85
N ASP A 242 14.64 25.94 -8.94
CA ASP A 242 13.26 25.60 -9.25
C ASP A 242 12.92 24.12 -9.59
N ILE A 243 13.33 23.19 -8.71
CA ILE A 243 12.75 21.83 -8.68
C ILE A 243 11.26 21.87 -8.30
N ASP A 244 10.80 22.94 -7.64
CA ASP A 244 9.40 23.13 -7.24
C ASP A 244 8.46 23.41 -8.42
N SER A 245 8.99 23.70 -9.62
CA SER A 245 8.19 23.92 -10.83
C SER A 245 7.99 22.67 -11.69
N LEU A 246 8.81 21.62 -11.50
CA LEU A 246 8.71 20.38 -12.30
C LEU A 246 7.83 19.32 -11.65
N VAL A 247 7.62 19.40 -10.35
CA VAL A 247 6.66 18.59 -9.62
C VAL A 247 5.93 19.54 -8.69
N SER A 248 4.67 19.82 -8.94
CA SER A 248 3.78 20.43 -7.95
C SER A 248 3.58 19.45 -6.81
N LEU A 249 4.66 19.18 -6.07
CA LEU A 249 4.56 18.51 -4.78
C LEU A 249 3.79 19.43 -3.85
N PRO A 250 2.76 18.96 -3.17
CA PRO A 250 2.13 19.73 -2.12
C PRO A 250 3.22 20.23 -1.18
N ARG A 251 3.18 21.50 -0.81
CA ARG A 251 4.12 22.11 0.12
C ARG A 251 4.39 21.18 1.29
N GLN A 252 5.67 20.97 1.63
CA GLN A 252 6.03 20.38 2.91
C GLN A 252 5.49 21.31 3.99
N VAL A 253 4.49 20.85 4.71
CA VAL A 253 3.96 21.58 5.85
C VAL A 253 4.84 21.21 7.04
N GLU A 254 5.54 22.19 7.59
CA GLU A 254 6.24 22.05 8.87
C GLU A 254 5.22 21.93 10.04
N ASP A 255 3.95 22.18 9.76
CA ASP A 255 2.89 22.16 10.76
C ASP A 255 2.36 20.74 10.95
N VAL A 256 2.62 20.19 12.12
CA VAL A 256 1.99 18.95 12.59
C VAL A 256 0.52 19.25 12.85
N PRO A 257 -0.44 18.42 12.37
CA PRO A 257 -1.85 18.60 12.69
C PRO A 257 -2.08 18.73 14.20
N HIS A 258 -3.00 19.60 14.59
CA HIS A 258 -3.29 19.87 16.00
C HIS A 258 -4.16 18.78 16.64
N GLU A 259 -4.83 17.98 15.85
CA GLU A 259 -5.67 16.86 16.29
C GLU A 259 -5.61 15.75 15.24
N VAL A 260 -5.23 14.55 15.64
CA VAL A 260 -4.96 13.41 14.74
C VAL A 260 -5.92 12.26 15.03
N TRP A 261 -6.60 11.78 13.99
CA TRP A 261 -7.55 10.68 14.07
C TRP A 261 -7.09 9.45 13.29
N LEU A 262 -7.06 8.30 13.97
CA LEU A 262 -6.84 7.01 13.33
C LEU A 262 -8.17 6.43 12.85
N CYS A 263 -8.36 6.38 11.54
CA CYS A 263 -9.53 5.84 10.87
C CYS A 263 -9.28 4.39 10.49
N VAL A 264 -9.94 3.48 11.18
CA VAL A 264 -9.72 2.03 11.07
C VAL A 264 -11.03 1.34 10.68
N GLY A 265 -10.95 0.36 9.78
CA GLY A 265 -12.15 -0.39 9.43
C GLY A 265 -12.07 -1.08 8.06
N GLN A 266 -13.25 -1.42 7.54
CA GLN A 266 -13.36 -2.09 6.25
C GLN A 266 -13.94 -1.18 5.16
N SER A 267 -14.68 -1.73 4.21
CA SER A 267 -15.19 -1.01 3.03
C SER A 267 -15.98 0.27 3.34
N ASN A 268 -16.72 0.32 4.45
CA ASN A 268 -17.43 1.54 4.84
C ASN A 268 -16.50 2.66 5.34
N MET A 269 -15.36 2.31 5.90
CA MET A 269 -14.30 3.25 6.23
C MET A 269 -13.46 3.60 4.99
N GLN A 270 -13.19 2.64 4.11
CA GLN A 270 -12.27 2.81 2.97
C GLN A 270 -12.88 3.58 1.80
N LYS A 271 -14.16 3.28 1.45
CA LYS A 271 -14.76 3.77 0.19
C LYS A 271 -14.95 5.28 0.17
N GLY A 272 -14.48 5.90 -0.93
CA GLY A 272 -14.73 7.27 -1.30
C GLY A 272 -16.15 7.51 -1.84
N TRP A 273 -16.36 8.69 -2.39
CA TRP A 273 -17.62 9.02 -3.08
C TRP A 273 -17.69 8.31 -4.42
N ASN A 274 -18.88 7.81 -4.76
CA ASN A 274 -19.10 7.12 -6.02
C ASN A 274 -19.60 8.11 -7.08
N GLU A 275 -18.72 8.64 -7.90
CA GLU A 275 -19.04 9.64 -8.94
C GLU A 275 -19.77 9.05 -10.13
N PHE A 276 -19.50 7.79 -10.48
CA PHE A 276 -19.95 7.21 -11.76
C PHE A 276 -21.44 6.89 -11.81
N ASN A 277 -22.09 6.65 -10.68
CA ASN A 277 -23.51 6.32 -10.57
C ASN A 277 -24.27 7.24 -9.60
N ALA A 278 -23.73 8.44 -9.33
CA ALA A 278 -24.32 9.35 -8.38
C ALA A 278 -25.56 10.03 -8.95
N THR A 279 -26.63 10.04 -8.16
CA THR A 279 -27.82 10.84 -8.45
C THR A 279 -27.51 12.35 -8.38
N PRO A 280 -28.35 13.23 -8.97
CA PRO A 280 -28.16 14.67 -8.85
C PRO A 280 -28.04 15.12 -7.38
N GLN A 281 -28.85 14.55 -6.47
CA GLN A 281 -28.82 14.86 -5.04
C GLN A 281 -27.50 14.43 -4.38
N GLU A 282 -26.97 13.27 -4.77
CA GLU A 282 -25.65 12.80 -4.28
C GLU A 282 -24.53 13.71 -4.77
N LYS A 283 -24.57 14.14 -6.02
CA LYS A 283 -23.59 15.10 -6.59
C LYS A 283 -23.62 16.43 -5.87
N GLU A 284 -24.82 16.98 -5.62
CA GLU A 284 -25.00 18.21 -4.85
C GLU A 284 -24.39 18.10 -3.45
N ARG A 285 -24.65 16.97 -2.78
CA ARG A 285 -24.10 16.70 -1.45
C ARG A 285 -22.58 16.62 -1.46
N VAL A 286 -21.98 15.89 -2.41
CA VAL A 286 -20.53 15.79 -2.57
C VAL A 286 -19.92 17.16 -2.83
N ASN A 287 -20.51 17.96 -3.72
CA ASN A 287 -20.08 19.33 -3.97
C ASN A 287 -20.15 20.19 -2.70
N GLY A 288 -21.20 20.03 -1.89
CA GLY A 288 -21.32 20.69 -0.60
C GLY A 288 -20.20 20.32 0.38
N GLU A 289 -19.85 19.03 0.48
CA GLU A 289 -18.72 18.56 1.30
C GLU A 289 -17.38 19.12 0.78
N MET A 290 -17.16 19.14 -0.53
CA MET A 290 -15.94 19.70 -1.12
C MET A 290 -15.82 21.21 -0.89
N ALA A 291 -16.93 21.94 -0.95
CA ALA A 291 -16.95 23.37 -0.62
C ALA A 291 -16.69 23.65 0.86
N ARG A 292 -17.06 22.75 1.76
CA ARG A 292 -16.69 22.82 3.19
C ARG A 292 -15.22 22.50 3.39
N LEU A 293 -14.74 21.42 2.75
CA LEU A 293 -13.33 21.01 2.81
C LEU A 293 -12.39 22.14 2.38
N ALA A 294 -12.74 22.87 1.31
CA ALA A 294 -11.95 24.00 0.83
C ALA A 294 -11.76 25.14 1.87
N LYS A 295 -12.52 25.13 2.95
CA LYS A 295 -12.44 26.09 4.06
C LYS A 295 -11.74 25.54 5.30
N CYS A 296 -11.29 24.30 5.26
CA CYS A 296 -10.66 23.58 6.37
C CYS A 296 -9.22 23.22 6.03
N GLU A 297 -8.37 23.18 7.05
CA GLU A 297 -7.03 22.58 6.94
C GLU A 297 -7.09 21.16 7.45
N ILE A 298 -7.10 20.20 6.52
CA ILE A 298 -7.14 18.77 6.79
C ILE A 298 -6.01 18.09 6.04
N TYR A 299 -5.30 17.21 6.72
CA TYR A 299 -4.20 16.44 6.18
C TYR A 299 -4.46 14.95 6.35
N PHE A 300 -3.90 14.12 5.46
CA PHE A 300 -3.81 12.70 5.66
C PHE A 300 -2.36 12.25 5.73
N TRP A 301 -2.11 11.25 6.56
CA TRP A 301 -0.79 10.64 6.66
C TRP A 301 -0.56 9.69 5.50
N ASP A 302 0.47 9.92 4.74
CA ASP A 302 0.91 9.00 3.71
C ASP A 302 1.90 8.01 4.34
N PHE A 303 1.43 6.78 4.59
CA PHE A 303 2.26 5.72 5.14
C PHE A 303 3.46 5.36 4.27
N ASN A 304 3.47 5.79 3.03
CA ASN A 304 4.47 5.43 2.06
C ASN A 304 5.74 6.25 2.22
N ASP A 305 5.60 7.53 2.44
CA ASP A 305 6.74 8.43 2.61
C ASP A 305 6.87 9.00 4.04
N GLY A 306 5.95 8.63 4.92
CA GLY A 306 5.96 9.11 6.30
C GLY A 306 5.73 10.61 6.41
N LYS A 307 4.81 11.17 5.62
CA LYS A 307 4.54 12.60 5.58
C LYS A 307 3.06 12.93 5.62
N TRP A 308 2.76 14.11 6.15
CA TRP A 308 1.44 14.72 6.03
C TRP A 308 1.24 15.30 4.64
N ARG A 309 0.10 15.00 4.02
CA ARG A 309 -0.34 15.58 2.75
C ARG A 309 -1.67 16.28 2.93
N GLN A 310 -1.78 17.49 2.38
CA GLN A 310 -3.02 18.25 2.46
C GLN A 310 -4.14 17.53 1.69
N LEU A 311 -5.32 17.51 2.29
CA LEU A 311 -6.54 17.04 1.66
C LEU A 311 -7.19 18.19 0.92
N THR A 312 -7.26 18.09 -0.40
CA THR A 312 -7.91 19.08 -1.27
C THR A 312 -9.20 18.49 -1.86
N PRO A 313 -10.13 19.31 -2.37
CA PRO A 313 -11.32 18.81 -3.03
C PRO A 313 -11.04 17.77 -4.13
N GLU A 314 -9.95 17.95 -4.88
CA GLU A 314 -9.58 17.08 -6.00
C GLU A 314 -9.13 15.70 -5.52
N ASN A 315 -8.30 15.63 -4.46
CA ASN A 315 -7.78 14.36 -3.97
C ASN A 315 -8.70 13.67 -2.97
N ALA A 316 -9.59 14.42 -2.31
CA ALA A 316 -10.52 13.92 -1.30
C ALA A 316 -11.58 12.96 -1.86
N LEU A 317 -11.97 13.14 -3.12
CA LEU A 317 -13.00 12.30 -3.77
C LEU A 317 -12.63 10.81 -3.76
N ARG A 318 -11.33 10.50 -3.79
CA ARG A 318 -10.81 9.12 -3.76
C ARG A 318 -10.50 8.60 -2.36
N LYS A 319 -10.61 9.45 -1.34
CA LYS A 319 -10.39 9.06 0.06
C LYS A 319 -11.71 8.62 0.71
N SER A 320 -11.65 8.12 1.91
CA SER A 320 -12.82 7.72 2.69
C SER A 320 -13.87 8.82 2.76
N ALA A 321 -15.02 8.63 2.13
CA ALA A 321 -16.13 9.61 2.21
C ALA A 321 -16.56 9.85 3.65
N PHE A 322 -16.63 8.80 4.48
CA PHE A 322 -16.96 8.88 5.90
C PHE A 322 -15.86 9.62 6.67
N GLY A 323 -14.60 9.23 6.51
CA GLY A 323 -13.49 9.84 7.23
C GLY A 323 -13.27 11.30 6.87
N VAL A 324 -13.34 11.66 5.58
CA VAL A 324 -13.22 13.06 5.14
C VAL A 324 -14.36 13.92 5.71
N SER A 325 -15.60 13.43 5.63
CA SER A 325 -16.74 14.14 6.20
C SER A 325 -16.63 14.31 7.72
N PHE A 326 -16.11 13.30 8.43
CA PHE A 326 -15.82 13.40 9.86
C PHE A 326 -14.77 14.47 10.14
N ALA A 327 -13.66 14.48 9.39
CA ALA A 327 -12.58 15.46 9.57
C ALA A 327 -13.07 16.90 9.33
N ILE A 328 -13.92 17.13 8.32
CA ILE A 328 -14.54 18.42 8.07
C ILE A 328 -15.33 18.88 9.32
N ARG A 329 -16.18 17.99 9.90
CA ARG A 329 -16.96 18.34 11.11
C ARG A 329 -16.06 18.66 12.30
N ARG A 330 -14.97 17.92 12.44
CA ARG A 330 -14.01 18.20 13.51
C ARG A 330 -13.31 19.54 13.32
N ALA A 331 -12.82 19.82 12.11
CA ALA A 331 -12.20 21.09 11.79
C ALA A 331 -13.16 22.28 12.04
N GLU A 332 -14.41 22.19 11.58
CA GLU A 332 -15.43 23.23 11.80
C GLU A 332 -15.78 23.42 13.29
N ALA A 333 -15.87 22.32 14.05
CA ALA A 333 -16.23 22.37 15.46
C ALA A 333 -15.10 22.89 16.35
N THR A 334 -13.85 22.70 15.98
CA THR A 334 -12.68 22.99 16.83
C THR A 334 -11.84 24.14 16.32
N GLY A 335 -11.93 24.49 15.04
CA GLY A 335 -11.01 25.44 14.38
C GLY A 335 -9.57 24.93 14.26
N LYS A 336 -9.35 23.62 14.49
CA LYS A 336 -8.03 23.01 14.48
C LYS A 336 -7.68 22.47 13.09
N VAL A 337 -6.38 22.33 12.84
CA VAL A 337 -5.85 21.52 11.74
C VAL A 337 -6.01 20.05 12.09
N ILE A 338 -6.68 19.29 11.24
CA ILE A 338 -7.01 17.88 11.47
C ILE A 338 -6.14 16.97 10.64
N GLY A 339 -5.52 15.99 11.30
CA GLY A 339 -4.77 14.91 10.67
C GLY A 339 -5.58 13.61 10.64
N MET A 340 -5.49 12.88 9.52
CA MET A 340 -6.18 11.60 9.32
C MET A 340 -5.21 10.51 8.94
N LEU A 341 -5.23 9.40 9.68
CA LEU A 341 -4.53 8.17 9.31
C LEU A 341 -5.56 7.13 8.89
N TYR A 342 -5.41 6.56 7.71
CA TYR A 342 -6.33 5.57 7.19
C TYR A 342 -5.70 4.17 7.18
N VAL A 343 -6.23 3.28 8.02
CA VAL A 343 -5.89 1.86 8.04
C VAL A 343 -7.18 1.07 7.81
N ALA A 344 -7.60 0.99 6.56
CA ALA A 344 -8.87 0.39 6.18
C ALA A 344 -8.77 -0.39 4.87
N ALA A 345 -9.44 -1.55 4.81
CA ALA A 345 -9.51 -2.36 3.59
C ALA A 345 -10.86 -3.08 3.46
N GLY A 346 -11.40 -3.11 2.25
CA GLY A 346 -12.71 -3.69 1.97
C GLY A 346 -12.79 -5.18 2.30
N GLY A 347 -13.71 -5.57 3.18
CA GLY A 347 -13.90 -6.95 3.61
C GLY A 347 -12.98 -7.43 4.73
N ALA A 348 -12.07 -6.58 5.25
CA ALA A 348 -11.16 -6.96 6.32
C ALA A 348 -11.92 -7.32 7.61
N PRO A 349 -11.69 -8.50 8.18
CA PRO A 349 -12.22 -8.87 9.48
C PRO A 349 -11.41 -8.20 10.60
N THR A 350 -11.98 -8.15 11.80
CA THR A 350 -11.35 -7.50 12.97
C THR A 350 -9.96 -8.08 13.29
N GLU A 351 -9.77 -9.37 13.10
CA GLU A 351 -8.52 -10.10 13.36
C GLU A 351 -7.34 -9.62 12.50
N SER A 352 -7.62 -9.00 11.36
CA SER A 352 -6.59 -8.39 10.53
C SER A 352 -5.89 -7.19 11.19
N PHE A 353 -6.55 -6.57 12.17
CA PHE A 353 -6.05 -5.38 12.86
C PHE A 353 -5.33 -5.71 14.18
N LEU A 354 -5.24 -6.99 14.55
CA LEU A 354 -4.63 -7.46 15.79
C LEU A 354 -3.21 -7.96 15.56
N SER A 355 -2.29 -7.64 16.48
CA SER A 355 -0.98 -8.28 16.54
C SER A 355 -1.08 -9.69 17.08
N GLU A 356 -0.13 -10.55 16.72
CA GLU A 356 0.02 -11.87 17.33
C GLU A 356 0.26 -11.75 18.84
N GLN A 357 1.01 -10.74 19.26
CA GLN A 357 1.25 -10.44 20.67
C GLN A 357 -0.06 -10.19 21.44
N THR A 358 -0.96 -9.39 20.88
CA THR A 358 -2.27 -9.12 21.51
C THR A 358 -3.14 -10.36 21.52
N MET A 359 -3.19 -11.12 20.41
CA MET A 359 -3.97 -12.35 20.35
C MET A 359 -3.50 -13.42 21.35
N CYS A 360 -2.19 -13.51 21.59
CA CYS A 360 -1.58 -14.45 22.53
C CYS A 360 -1.35 -13.87 23.92
N ALA A 361 -1.96 -12.72 24.26
CA ALA A 361 -1.76 -12.08 25.55
C ALA A 361 -2.23 -12.98 26.71
N MET A 362 -1.42 -13.02 27.78
CA MET A 362 -1.66 -13.86 28.95
C MET A 362 -2.20 -13.02 30.11
N GLY A 363 -3.18 -13.57 30.80
CA GLY A 363 -3.69 -13.02 32.05
C GLY A 363 -2.74 -13.25 33.24
N LYS A 364 -3.00 -12.57 34.33
CA LYS A 364 -2.23 -12.71 35.58
C LYS A 364 -2.29 -14.14 36.16
N ASP A 365 -3.31 -14.91 35.82
CA ASP A 365 -3.52 -16.30 36.17
C ASP A 365 -2.78 -17.30 35.27
N GLY A 366 -2.01 -16.80 34.31
CA GLY A 366 -1.24 -17.62 33.37
C GLY A 366 -2.10 -18.25 32.25
N LYS A 367 -3.35 -17.82 32.08
CA LYS A 367 -4.20 -18.26 30.96
C LYS A 367 -4.27 -17.23 29.87
N PRO A 368 -4.53 -17.61 28.60
CA PRO A 368 -4.79 -16.66 27.55
C PRO A 368 -5.93 -15.71 27.90
N LEU A 369 -5.73 -14.41 27.72
CA LEU A 369 -6.78 -13.40 27.87
C LEU A 369 -7.88 -13.57 26.82
N TYR A 370 -7.48 -14.06 25.64
CA TYR A 370 -8.33 -14.24 24.47
C TYR A 370 -8.14 -15.66 23.91
N PRO A 371 -8.77 -16.69 24.56
CA PRO A 371 -8.52 -18.10 24.22
C PRO A 371 -8.78 -18.45 22.75
N HIS A 372 -9.85 -17.91 22.15
CA HIS A 372 -10.17 -18.16 20.74
C HIS A 372 -9.15 -17.50 19.80
N LEU A 373 -8.74 -16.25 20.10
CA LEU A 373 -7.73 -15.55 19.31
C LEU A 373 -6.34 -16.19 19.45
N ALA A 374 -5.98 -16.66 20.65
CA ALA A 374 -4.74 -17.39 20.86
C ALA A 374 -4.70 -18.69 20.06
N ALA A 375 -5.83 -19.41 19.96
CA ALA A 375 -5.94 -20.59 19.12
C ALA A 375 -5.75 -20.26 17.62
N ILE A 376 -6.27 -19.12 17.15
CA ILE A 376 -6.06 -18.64 15.78
C ILE A 376 -4.57 -18.32 15.54
N ALA A 377 -3.95 -17.55 16.43
CA ALA A 377 -2.56 -17.15 16.29
C ALA A 377 -1.60 -18.36 16.28
N THR A 378 -1.82 -19.34 17.16
CA THR A 378 -0.99 -20.55 17.24
C THR A 378 -1.20 -21.52 16.08
N ASN A 379 -2.39 -21.53 15.46
CA ASN A 379 -2.72 -22.39 14.33
C ASN A 379 -2.74 -21.65 13.00
N ARG A 380 -2.11 -20.49 12.91
CA ARG A 380 -2.09 -19.59 11.74
C ARG A 380 -1.77 -20.30 10.43
N HIS A 381 -0.94 -21.35 10.47
CA HIS A 381 -0.54 -22.13 9.29
C HIS A 381 -1.54 -23.24 8.91
N ARG A 382 -2.61 -23.43 9.70
CA ARG A 382 -3.63 -24.47 9.50
C ARG A 382 -5.04 -23.91 9.41
N LEU A 383 -5.19 -22.60 9.27
CA LEU A 383 -6.50 -21.95 9.18
C LEU A 383 -7.33 -22.46 8.00
N ASP A 384 -6.67 -22.86 6.93
CA ASP A 384 -7.24 -23.48 5.74
C ASP A 384 -7.85 -24.87 5.98
N GLN A 385 -7.41 -25.57 7.03
CA GLN A 385 -7.81 -26.96 7.33
C GLN A 385 -8.80 -27.08 8.50
N ASN A 386 -9.03 -26.00 9.26
CA ASN A 386 -9.80 -26.08 10.50
C ASN A 386 -11.21 -25.50 10.32
N LYS A 387 -12.18 -26.40 10.15
CA LYS A 387 -13.61 -26.08 9.99
C LYS A 387 -14.29 -25.56 11.27
N ASP A 388 -13.59 -25.59 12.39
CA ASP A 388 -14.14 -25.33 13.73
C ASP A 388 -13.88 -23.88 14.21
N PHE A 389 -13.23 -23.04 13.40
CA PHE A 389 -13.06 -21.64 13.76
C PHE A 389 -14.37 -20.86 13.63
N PRO A 390 -14.71 -20.03 14.64
CA PRO A 390 -15.97 -19.29 14.65
C PRO A 390 -16.06 -18.14 13.63
N CYS A 391 -14.95 -17.71 13.05
CA CYS A 391 -14.94 -16.66 12.03
C CYS A 391 -14.74 -17.25 10.63
N ALA A 392 -15.77 -17.16 9.79
CA ALA A 392 -15.74 -17.73 8.44
C ALA A 392 -14.74 -17.01 7.50
N TRP A 393 -14.37 -15.76 7.79
CA TRP A 393 -13.43 -14.99 6.99
C TRP A 393 -11.96 -15.33 7.28
N VAL A 394 -11.68 -15.75 8.49
CA VAL A 394 -10.34 -16.14 8.94
C VAL A 394 -10.14 -17.65 8.78
N ALA A 395 -11.22 -18.44 8.81
CA ALA A 395 -11.18 -19.89 8.93
C ALA A 395 -11.82 -20.68 7.79
N ARG A 396 -12.49 -20.02 6.86
CA ARG A 396 -13.16 -20.69 5.73
C ARG A 396 -12.73 -20.12 4.41
N GLU A 397 -12.59 -21.04 3.43
CA GLU A 397 -12.68 -20.67 2.03
C GLU A 397 -13.95 -19.88 1.79
N TYR A 398 -13.79 -18.62 1.41
CA TYR A 398 -14.93 -17.80 1.01
C TYR A 398 -15.12 -17.96 -0.49
N PRO A 399 -16.19 -18.65 -0.95
CA PRO A 399 -16.45 -18.76 -2.36
C PRO A 399 -16.67 -17.35 -2.93
N ARG A 400 -15.82 -16.92 -3.82
CA ARG A 400 -15.96 -15.65 -4.53
C ARG A 400 -17.26 -15.71 -5.32
N ARG A 401 -18.31 -15.08 -4.81
CA ARG A 401 -19.63 -15.02 -5.44
C ARG A 401 -19.64 -14.50 -6.89
N ARG A 402 -18.52 -13.98 -7.40
CA ARG A 402 -18.45 -13.36 -8.73
C ARG A 402 -17.70 -14.13 -9.80
N THR A 403 -17.11 -15.27 -9.52
CA THR A 403 -16.22 -15.92 -10.50
C THR A 403 -16.52 -17.39 -10.78
N ASN A 404 -17.55 -18.01 -10.21
CA ASN A 404 -17.78 -19.46 -10.31
C ASN A 404 -16.51 -20.32 -10.07
N ARG A 405 -15.55 -19.80 -9.35
CA ARG A 405 -14.34 -20.50 -8.97
C ARG A 405 -14.34 -20.70 -7.46
N GLU A 406 -14.09 -21.92 -7.07
CA GLU A 406 -13.91 -22.38 -5.68
C GLU A 406 -12.62 -21.83 -5.03
N GLU A 407 -12.13 -20.67 -5.46
CA GLU A 407 -10.93 -20.05 -4.88
C GLU A 407 -11.29 -19.33 -3.59
N ALA A 408 -10.67 -19.76 -2.53
CA ALA A 408 -10.70 -19.13 -1.22
C ALA A 408 -10.21 -17.67 -1.26
N CYS A 409 -10.93 -16.79 -0.61
CA CYS A 409 -10.50 -15.41 -0.40
C CYS A 409 -10.21 -15.23 1.09
N TRP A 410 -8.96 -15.42 1.46
CA TRP A 410 -8.48 -15.30 2.83
C TRP A 410 -8.05 -13.88 3.14
N TRP A 411 -8.44 -13.39 4.31
CA TRP A 411 -7.81 -12.23 4.92
C TRP A 411 -6.76 -12.72 5.91
N PRO A 412 -5.48 -12.43 5.69
CA PRO A 412 -4.46 -12.79 6.66
C PRO A 412 -4.71 -12.13 8.01
N VAL A 413 -4.54 -12.90 9.05
CA VAL A 413 -4.48 -12.40 10.42
C VAL A 413 -3.33 -11.37 10.51
N SER A 414 -3.55 -10.28 11.24
CA SER A 414 -2.57 -9.21 11.46
C SER A 414 -2.15 -8.41 10.22
N LEU A 415 -2.80 -8.58 9.07
CA LEU A 415 -2.45 -7.86 7.85
C LEU A 415 -2.52 -6.34 8.02
N MET A 416 -3.64 -5.84 8.52
CA MET A 416 -3.84 -4.39 8.68
C MET A 416 -3.02 -3.85 9.86
N TYR A 417 -2.71 -4.70 10.84
CA TYR A 417 -1.78 -4.38 11.90
C TYR A 417 -0.38 -4.11 11.33
N ASP A 418 0.15 -5.02 10.54
CA ASP A 418 1.48 -4.88 9.93
C ASP A 418 1.54 -3.71 8.94
N TYR A 419 0.45 -3.44 8.22
CA TYR A 419 0.36 -2.33 7.26
C TYR A 419 0.53 -0.95 7.90
N GLY A 420 -0.18 -0.67 9.00
CA GLY A 420 -0.20 0.67 9.55
C GLY A 420 -0.18 0.77 11.08
N ILE A 421 -0.93 -0.09 11.78
CA ILE A 421 -1.11 0.01 13.24
C ILE A 421 0.23 -0.13 13.97
N LYS A 422 1.07 -1.08 13.55
CA LYS A 422 2.40 -1.32 14.10
C LYS A 422 3.30 -0.07 14.04
N ARG A 423 3.26 0.66 12.94
CA ARG A 423 4.03 1.90 12.76
C ARG A 423 3.54 3.00 13.70
N ILE A 424 2.22 3.17 13.81
CA ILE A 424 1.59 4.13 14.73
C ILE A 424 1.94 3.79 16.17
N LYS A 425 1.85 2.52 16.57
CA LYS A 425 2.26 2.06 17.92
C LYS A 425 3.76 2.25 18.16
N GLY A 426 4.57 2.15 17.13
CA GLY A 426 6.01 2.44 17.16
C GLY A 426 6.35 3.93 17.31
N GLY A 427 5.34 4.80 17.36
CA GLY A 427 5.52 6.23 17.61
C GLY A 427 5.75 7.07 16.36
N GLU A 428 5.51 6.54 15.16
CA GLU A 428 5.67 7.28 13.91
C GLU A 428 4.76 8.53 13.87
N VAL A 429 3.50 8.36 14.35
CA VAL A 429 2.55 9.46 14.49
C VAL A 429 1.79 9.31 15.79
N GLN A 430 1.62 10.42 16.54
CA GLN A 430 0.76 10.46 17.72
C GLN A 430 -0.70 10.58 17.30
N VAL A 431 -1.60 9.88 18.01
CA VAL A 431 -3.02 9.81 17.72
C VAL A 431 -3.82 10.34 18.90
N ASP A 432 -4.75 11.25 18.64
CA ASP A 432 -5.63 11.88 19.63
C ASP A 432 -7.02 11.24 19.71
N GLY A 433 -7.38 10.42 18.72
CA GLY A 433 -8.63 9.68 18.72
C GLY A 433 -8.65 8.55 17.70
N ILE A 434 -9.54 7.59 17.91
CA ILE A 434 -9.72 6.42 17.05
C ILE A 434 -11.15 6.39 16.56
N LEU A 435 -11.32 6.21 15.27
CA LEU A 435 -12.59 6.08 14.58
C LEU A 435 -12.67 4.71 13.92
N TRP A 436 -13.49 3.82 14.50
CA TRP A 436 -13.68 2.46 14.05
C TRP A 436 -15.01 2.28 13.31
N TYR A 437 -14.97 1.85 12.05
CA TYR A 437 -16.15 1.51 11.28
C TYR A 437 -15.95 0.18 10.53
N GLN A 438 -16.28 -0.90 11.22
CA GLN A 438 -16.19 -2.27 10.73
C GLN A 438 -17.17 -3.15 11.51
N GLY A 439 -17.46 -4.32 11.01
CA GLY A 439 -18.28 -5.33 11.67
C GLY A 439 -19.06 -6.20 10.69
N GLU A 440 -19.25 -5.74 9.45
CA GLU A 440 -20.05 -6.45 8.45
C GLU A 440 -19.46 -7.83 8.11
N SER A 441 -18.14 -7.95 8.06
CA SER A 441 -17.47 -9.24 7.85
C SER A 441 -17.66 -10.18 9.03
N ASN A 442 -17.46 -9.69 10.25
CA ASN A 442 -17.63 -10.46 11.47
C ASN A 442 -19.09 -10.79 11.75
N ALA A 443 -20.01 -9.82 11.59
CA ALA A 443 -21.44 -10.02 11.84
C ALA A 443 -22.09 -11.05 10.89
N THR A 444 -21.60 -11.16 9.67
CA THR A 444 -22.15 -12.12 8.69
C THR A 444 -21.91 -13.57 9.12
N THR A 445 -20.93 -13.81 9.95
CA THR A 445 -20.51 -15.14 10.40
C THR A 445 -20.94 -15.47 11.83
N CYS A 446 -21.31 -14.45 12.62
CA CYS A 446 -21.58 -14.57 14.05
C CYS A 446 -22.95 -15.11 14.41
N VAL A 447 -23.83 -15.36 13.49
CA VAL A 447 -25.25 -15.42 13.80
C VAL A 447 -25.85 -16.74 13.36
N ALA A 448 -25.24 -17.83 13.78
CA ALA A 448 -25.96 -19.07 13.92
C ALA A 448 -26.52 -19.10 15.36
N PRO A 449 -27.83 -19.02 15.57
CA PRO A 449 -28.43 -19.05 16.92
C PRO A 449 -28.08 -20.30 17.73
N ASP A 450 -27.57 -21.33 17.05
CA ASP A 450 -27.15 -22.62 17.55
C ASP A 450 -25.67 -22.70 17.97
N LYS A 451 -24.89 -21.59 17.83
CA LYS A 451 -23.48 -21.51 18.21
C LYS A 451 -23.22 -20.41 19.23
N PRO A 452 -23.50 -20.62 20.53
CA PRO A 452 -23.26 -19.62 21.58
C PRO A 452 -21.79 -19.18 21.71
N THR A 453 -20.84 -20.00 21.25
CA THR A 453 -19.40 -19.68 21.18
C THR A 453 -19.08 -18.53 20.24
N ASP A 454 -19.91 -18.24 19.26
CA ASP A 454 -19.66 -17.16 18.29
C ASP A 454 -19.76 -15.77 18.95
N ARG A 455 -20.66 -15.60 19.91
CA ARG A 455 -20.78 -14.35 20.67
C ARG A 455 -19.54 -14.10 21.53
N ASP A 456 -19.08 -15.08 22.27
CA ASP A 456 -17.91 -14.96 23.14
C ASP A 456 -16.64 -14.66 22.32
N TYR A 457 -16.50 -15.30 21.17
CA TYR A 457 -15.44 -15.01 20.22
C TYR A 457 -15.47 -13.54 19.75
N GLN A 458 -16.64 -12.97 19.44
CA GLN A 458 -16.73 -11.59 19.00
C GLN A 458 -16.47 -10.60 20.14
N LEU A 459 -16.87 -10.93 21.37
CA LEU A 459 -16.51 -10.15 22.55
C LEU A 459 -14.99 -10.13 22.73
N GLU A 460 -14.32 -11.27 22.67
CA GLU A 460 -12.86 -11.35 22.72
C GLU A 460 -12.21 -10.50 21.63
N THR A 461 -12.67 -10.64 20.40
CA THR A 461 -12.10 -9.97 19.24
C THR A 461 -12.21 -8.45 19.36
N LEU A 462 -13.35 -7.92 19.76
CA LEU A 462 -13.54 -6.48 19.94
C LEU A 462 -12.83 -5.94 21.19
N ARG A 463 -12.77 -6.72 22.29
CA ARG A 463 -11.96 -6.36 23.48
C ARG A 463 -10.49 -6.26 23.13
N ALA A 464 -9.98 -7.28 22.41
CA ALA A 464 -8.61 -7.30 21.93
C ALA A 464 -8.32 -6.10 21.00
N LEU A 465 -9.26 -5.76 20.11
CA LEU A 465 -9.15 -4.61 19.21
C LEU A 465 -9.02 -3.30 19.97
N VAL A 466 -9.91 -3.04 20.94
CA VAL A 466 -9.84 -1.79 21.73
C VAL A 466 -8.52 -1.73 22.49
N SER A 467 -8.08 -2.84 23.08
CA SER A 467 -6.78 -2.96 23.75
C SER A 467 -5.62 -2.72 22.78
N GLU A 468 -5.65 -3.31 21.57
CA GLU A 468 -4.59 -3.17 20.56
C GLU A 468 -4.44 -1.72 20.10
N LEU A 469 -5.54 -1.09 19.72
CA LEU A 469 -5.52 0.23 19.10
C LEU A 469 -5.33 1.36 20.10
N ARG A 470 -5.97 1.28 21.26
CA ARG A 470 -5.95 2.35 22.27
C ARG A 470 -4.92 2.10 23.37
N GLY A 471 -4.75 0.84 23.83
CA GLY A 471 -3.93 0.51 24.98
C GLY A 471 -4.38 1.30 26.22
N ASP A 472 -3.41 1.78 27.00
CA ASP A 472 -3.64 2.60 28.20
C ASP A 472 -3.89 4.08 27.93
N LYS A 473 -3.91 4.50 26.66
CA LYS A 473 -4.13 5.90 26.27
C LYS A 473 -5.54 6.35 26.61
N LYS A 474 -5.66 7.53 27.20
CA LYS A 474 -6.96 8.18 27.50
C LYS A 474 -7.47 8.99 26.31
N ILE A 475 -7.55 8.36 25.13
CA ILE A 475 -8.07 8.99 23.92
C ILE A 475 -9.45 8.42 23.59
N PRO A 476 -10.34 9.19 22.96
CA PRO A 476 -11.64 8.69 22.52
C PRO A 476 -11.48 7.56 21.51
N PHE A 477 -12.23 6.49 21.71
CA PHE A 477 -12.41 5.41 20.75
C PHE A 477 -13.88 5.41 20.33
N ILE A 478 -14.14 5.85 19.11
CA ILE A 478 -15.50 5.93 18.55
C ILE A 478 -15.75 4.66 17.74
N MET A 479 -16.70 3.85 18.18
CA MET A 479 -17.11 2.61 17.51
C MET A 479 -18.46 2.82 16.82
N MET A 480 -18.46 2.81 15.48
CA MET A 480 -19.69 2.89 14.70
C MET A 480 -20.46 1.58 14.78
N GLY A 481 -21.66 1.60 15.29
CA GLY A 481 -22.58 0.46 15.22
C GLY A 481 -22.94 0.15 13.77
N LEU A 482 -23.14 -1.12 13.43
CA LEU A 482 -23.58 -1.49 12.08
C LEU A 482 -24.96 -0.87 11.76
N PRO A 483 -25.20 -0.44 10.51
CA PRO A 483 -26.48 0.14 10.12
C PRO A 483 -27.61 -0.90 10.16
N LYS A 484 -28.87 -0.43 10.21
CA LYS A 484 -30.03 -1.32 10.15
C LYS A 484 -30.13 -1.92 8.76
N MET A 485 -30.18 -3.24 8.70
CA MET A 485 -30.34 -4.00 7.46
C MET A 485 -31.26 -5.21 7.69
N ASN A 486 -31.85 -5.73 6.63
CA ASN A 486 -32.51 -7.04 6.66
C ASN A 486 -31.46 -8.18 6.76
N ARG A 487 -30.69 -8.15 7.87
CA ARG A 487 -29.66 -9.11 8.26
C ARG A 487 -29.58 -9.19 9.77
N PRO A 488 -29.15 -10.32 10.33
CA PRO A 488 -29.10 -10.53 11.78
C PRO A 488 -27.91 -9.79 12.43
N TRP A 489 -27.73 -8.51 12.13
CA TRP A 489 -26.63 -7.70 12.67
C TRP A 489 -26.93 -7.12 14.08
N GLU A 490 -28.16 -7.23 14.54
CA GLU A 490 -28.55 -6.76 15.89
C GLU A 490 -27.73 -7.43 17.00
N GLN A 491 -27.45 -8.72 16.85
CA GLN A 491 -26.65 -9.45 17.85
C GLN A 491 -25.21 -8.92 17.87
N TYR A 492 -24.61 -8.65 16.72
CA TYR A 492 -23.27 -8.05 16.66
C TYR A 492 -23.26 -6.63 17.22
N ARG A 493 -24.28 -5.84 16.95
CA ARG A 493 -24.45 -4.50 17.55
C ARG A 493 -24.53 -4.56 19.07
N ALA A 494 -25.21 -5.57 19.62
CA ALA A 494 -25.27 -5.78 21.06
C ALA A 494 -23.87 -6.06 21.63
N VAL A 495 -23.07 -6.88 20.93
CA VAL A 495 -21.66 -7.12 21.30
C VAL A 495 -20.82 -5.85 21.21
N GLN A 496 -20.95 -5.06 20.14
CA GLN A 496 -20.27 -3.78 20.01
C GLN A 496 -20.59 -2.83 21.18
N ARG A 497 -21.86 -2.75 21.59
CA ARG A 497 -22.30 -1.90 22.70
C ARG A 497 -21.73 -2.38 24.03
N GLU A 498 -21.83 -3.67 24.30
CA GLU A 498 -21.27 -4.28 25.51
C GLU A 498 -19.77 -4.02 25.67
N VAL A 499 -18.98 -4.23 24.60
CA VAL A 499 -17.54 -3.92 24.64
C VAL A 499 -17.29 -2.44 24.86
N CYS A 500 -18.10 -1.56 24.28
CA CYS A 500 -17.98 -0.12 24.53
C CYS A 500 -18.24 0.22 26.00
N ASP A 501 -19.30 -0.35 26.61
CA ASP A 501 -19.67 -0.14 28.02
C ASP A 501 -18.55 -0.64 28.95
N GLU A 502 -17.94 -1.79 28.65
CA GLU A 502 -16.85 -2.36 29.45
C GLU A 502 -15.53 -1.60 29.32
N THR A 503 -15.22 -1.13 28.12
CA THR A 503 -13.90 -0.53 27.82
C THR A 503 -13.88 0.98 27.92
N GLY A 504 -15.04 1.64 28.03
CA GLY A 504 -15.18 3.08 27.93
C GLY A 504 -14.96 3.61 26.50
N ALA A 505 -15.08 2.75 25.48
CA ALA A 505 -15.24 3.20 24.11
C ALA A 505 -16.66 3.79 23.89
N ILE A 506 -16.81 4.62 22.89
CA ILE A 506 -18.06 5.32 22.64
C ILE A 506 -18.80 4.61 21.50
N PHE A 507 -19.93 3.99 21.81
CA PHE A 507 -20.79 3.38 20.81
C PHE A 507 -21.63 4.45 20.12
N VAL A 508 -21.52 4.55 18.78
CA VAL A 508 -22.35 5.43 17.97
C VAL A 508 -23.48 4.62 17.36
N ASP A 509 -24.70 4.90 17.80
CA ASP A 509 -25.89 4.24 17.28
C ASP A 509 -26.27 4.78 15.91
N THR A 510 -25.91 4.05 14.87
CA THR A 510 -26.23 4.41 13.48
C THR A 510 -27.73 4.37 13.16
N PHE A 511 -28.56 3.71 13.99
CA PHE A 511 -30.04 3.75 13.83
C PHE A 511 -30.59 5.14 14.07
N ALA A 512 -29.94 5.94 14.92
CA ALA A 512 -30.27 7.33 15.14
C ALA A 512 -30.10 8.21 13.88
N ALA A 513 -29.45 7.71 12.85
CA ALA A 513 -29.34 8.40 11.56
C ALA A 513 -30.70 8.57 10.84
N GLY A 514 -31.73 7.81 11.25
CA GLY A 514 -33.05 7.89 10.64
C GLY A 514 -33.14 7.41 9.18
N LEU A 515 -32.12 6.69 8.69
CA LEU A 515 -32.06 6.23 7.30
C LEU A 515 -32.94 5.01 7.01
N GLY A 516 -33.66 4.51 8.02
CA GLY A 516 -34.47 3.31 7.89
C GLY A 516 -33.65 2.03 7.68
N GLU A 517 -34.33 1.02 7.15
CA GLU A 517 -33.68 -0.24 6.78
C GLU A 517 -32.97 -0.10 5.43
N MET A 518 -31.70 -0.48 5.40
CA MET A 518 -30.85 -0.32 4.22
C MET A 518 -30.83 -1.61 3.39
N ASN A 519 -30.86 -1.45 2.06
CA ASN A 519 -30.77 -2.56 1.13
C ASN A 519 -29.32 -2.85 0.70
N ASP A 520 -28.39 -1.94 0.98
CA ASP A 520 -26.96 -2.07 0.63
C ASP A 520 -26.10 -1.99 1.89
N VAL A 521 -25.11 -2.86 1.98
CA VAL A 521 -24.08 -2.82 3.05
C VAL A 521 -23.24 -1.54 3.00
N HIS A 522 -23.25 -0.84 1.86
CA HIS A 522 -22.53 0.41 1.67
C HIS A 522 -23.53 1.56 1.54
N PRO A 523 -23.83 2.26 2.64
CA PRO A 523 -24.70 3.44 2.57
C PRO A 523 -24.13 4.45 1.58
N ARG A 524 -24.98 4.93 0.69
CA ARG A 524 -24.60 5.97 -0.27
C ARG A 524 -24.33 7.30 0.42
N ASP A 525 -25.12 7.62 1.44
CA ASP A 525 -24.89 8.80 2.27
C ASP A 525 -24.13 8.46 3.55
N LYS A 526 -22.83 8.70 3.52
CA LYS A 526 -21.95 8.52 4.68
C LYS A 526 -21.82 9.79 5.52
N THR A 527 -22.32 10.93 5.05
CA THR A 527 -22.21 12.21 5.76
C THR A 527 -23.00 12.21 7.06
N VAL A 528 -24.18 11.58 7.07
CA VAL A 528 -25.03 11.44 8.27
C VAL A 528 -24.31 10.64 9.36
N PHE A 529 -23.61 9.58 8.98
CA PHE A 529 -22.82 8.79 9.95
C PHE A 529 -21.63 9.59 10.48
N ALA A 530 -20.99 10.41 9.63
CA ALA A 530 -19.92 11.31 10.04
C ALA A 530 -20.42 12.38 11.03
N ASP A 531 -21.63 12.89 10.83
CA ASP A 531 -22.28 13.82 11.76
C ASP A 531 -22.49 13.19 13.14
N LEU A 532 -22.97 11.93 13.18
CA LEU A 532 -23.16 11.19 14.43
C LEU A 532 -21.81 10.94 15.12
N ALA A 533 -20.81 10.49 14.38
CA ALA A 533 -19.49 10.24 14.92
C ALA A 533 -18.83 11.52 15.49
N ALA A 534 -18.90 12.63 14.77
CA ALA A 534 -18.33 13.90 15.22
C ALA A 534 -19.03 14.46 16.47
N LYS A 535 -20.36 14.30 16.58
CA LYS A 535 -21.13 14.68 17.77
C LYS A 535 -20.82 13.82 18.99
N ALA A 536 -20.39 12.57 18.77
CA ALA A 536 -20.05 11.65 19.87
C ALA A 536 -18.67 11.92 20.47
N VAL A 537 -17.81 12.70 19.79
CA VAL A 537 -16.50 13.06 20.35
C VAL A 537 -16.67 13.92 21.59
N PRO A 538 -16.07 13.57 22.73
CA PRO A 538 -16.10 14.40 23.94
C PRO A 538 -15.56 15.82 23.68
N LYS A 539 -16.18 16.80 24.36
CA LYS A 539 -15.79 18.22 24.27
C LYS A 539 -14.44 18.48 24.93
#